data_debb22f4727709c2d9987d0ef0a06e5f
#
_entry.id   debb22f4727709c2d9987d0ef0a06e5f
#
_cell.length_a   1.000
_cell.length_b   1.000
_cell.length_c   1.000
_cell.angle_alpha   90.00
_cell.angle_beta   90.00
_cell.angle_gamma   90.00
#
_symmetry.space_group_name_H-M   'P 1'
#
loop_
_entity.id
_entity.type
_entity.pdbx_description
1 polymer ?
#
loop_
_entity_poly.entity_id
_entity_poly.type
_entity_poly.pdbx_seq_one_letter_code
_entity_poly.pdbx_strand_id
1 'polypeptide(L)'
;MMARLRLGTAALSCALAFAVPNAFANKADDTLRIAVTDWWGTLDPYQFPLDEAAVFYQTVYETLVSFDERKQEYVPRLAKSWKRVDDKTLEFELRDDVKFHNGDKMDADDVVSIVNYAIDPKYPMRHKEVYDWVAKAEKVGPYTVRIIAKAPNPVDLQTIAYQFYIFDSKVLDKMENKADYGRTAIVGTGPFKVASLAQDKMVLDRFDGWWGDINGPLGAHVKHIVAMPMPDRQTQIAQFLTGNIDVIRNASADTVRELSKMPDVHVTPMHDGQLLYIMLDAIGRSDNKAMTDQRVRKAFMMAIDRNELKRTVIPGGDIADVLTGICVEGVIGCVSSTKPPDYDPDGAKKLLAEAGYGDGFDLELDAYEPVKEIAEAIAGQLRKVGIRASMRPLPSALYVRLRGEGKFTAFVSYRPTNARPDMDDLMDFFFGGNRDYWNDPLIKEAKKAGAAEFDPKKRDEIYKGAIDRVNTMNDILPLTDLPMVFLHTKDVKITPDPLSPIDNHIRDFYWSN
;
A
#
# COMPACT_ATOMS: atom_id res chain seq x y z
N MET A 1 61.69 -20.74 -67.75
CA MET A 1 61.68 -21.67 -66.66
C MET A 1 61.32 -20.86 -65.40
N MET A 2 60.05 -20.75 -65.07
CA MET A 2 59.55 -19.92 -63.96
C MET A 2 59.00 -20.81 -62.86
N ALA A 3 59.64 -20.77 -61.70
CA ALA A 3 59.19 -21.47 -60.49
C ALA A 3 58.09 -20.67 -59.76
N ARG A 4 56.91 -21.25 -59.52
CA ARG A 4 55.86 -20.65 -58.77
C ARG A 4 55.95 -21.07 -57.27
N LEU A 5 56.27 -20.07 -56.46
CA LEU A 5 56.21 -20.22 -54.99
C LEU A 5 54.78 -20.08 -54.52
N ARG A 6 54.24 -21.13 -53.80
CA ARG A 6 52.93 -21.06 -53.14
C ARG A 6 53.16 -20.67 -51.68
N LEU A 7 52.71 -19.49 -51.29
CA LEU A 7 52.57 -19.14 -49.88
C LEU A 7 51.24 -19.70 -49.35
N GLY A 8 51.32 -20.55 -48.35
CA GLY A 8 50.19 -21.01 -47.57
C GLY A 8 49.95 -20.04 -46.40
N THR A 9 48.81 -19.34 -46.39
CA THR A 9 48.34 -18.55 -45.28
C THR A 9 47.59 -19.44 -44.30
N ALA A 10 48.17 -19.72 -43.14
CA ALA A 10 47.47 -20.32 -41.99
C ALA A 10 46.70 -19.24 -41.24
N ALA A 11 45.39 -19.25 -41.35
CA ALA A 11 44.51 -18.39 -40.56
C ALA A 11 44.35 -19.01 -39.16
N LEU A 12 44.98 -18.35 -38.17
CA LEU A 12 44.80 -18.69 -36.75
C LEU A 12 43.52 -18.03 -36.26
N SER A 13 42.38 -18.74 -36.19
CA SER A 13 41.15 -18.27 -35.62
C SER A 13 41.25 -18.29 -34.09
N CYS A 14 41.61 -17.16 -33.46
CA CYS A 14 41.42 -16.96 -32.03
C CYS A 14 39.92 -16.80 -31.73
N ALA A 15 39.27 -17.84 -31.31
CA ALA A 15 37.96 -17.77 -30.68
C ALA A 15 38.13 -17.10 -29.30
N LEU A 16 37.95 -15.79 -29.23
CA LEU A 16 37.73 -15.10 -27.97
C LEU A 16 36.34 -15.55 -27.43
N ALA A 17 36.36 -16.52 -26.55
CA ALA A 17 35.20 -16.79 -25.68
C ALA A 17 35.04 -15.57 -24.78
N PHE A 18 34.17 -14.65 -25.17
CA PHE A 18 33.60 -13.70 -24.21
C PHE A 18 32.85 -14.50 -23.18
N ALA A 19 33.48 -14.73 -22.04
CA ALA A 19 32.76 -15.11 -20.83
C ALA A 19 31.82 -13.91 -20.51
N VAL A 20 30.60 -14.01 -20.99
CA VAL A 20 29.50 -13.18 -20.48
C VAL A 20 29.49 -13.46 -18.97
N PRO A 21 29.76 -12.48 -18.10
CA PRO A 21 29.58 -12.71 -16.68
C PRO A 21 28.14 -13.20 -16.54
N ASN A 22 27.95 -14.40 -15.98
CA ASN A 22 26.63 -14.89 -15.64
C ASN A 22 25.98 -13.84 -14.75
N ALA A 23 25.16 -13.03 -15.36
CA ALA A 23 24.38 -12.07 -14.68
C ALA A 23 23.38 -12.85 -13.83
N PHE A 24 23.49 -12.62 -12.53
CA PHE A 24 22.48 -12.94 -11.53
C PHE A 24 22.30 -14.43 -11.26
N ALA A 25 22.88 -14.80 -10.16
CA ALA A 25 22.52 -15.95 -9.36
C ALA A 25 20.99 -16.05 -9.23
N ASN A 26 20.50 -17.26 -9.20
CA ASN A 26 19.08 -17.61 -9.04
C ASN A 26 18.94 -18.47 -7.78
N LYS A 27 18.01 -19.38 -7.75
CA LYS A 27 17.84 -20.38 -6.67
C LYS A 27 19.15 -21.02 -6.21
N ALA A 28 20.12 -21.25 -7.11
CA ALA A 28 21.40 -21.88 -6.75
C ALA A 28 22.25 -21.05 -5.77
N ASP A 29 22.16 -19.71 -5.84
CA ASP A 29 22.86 -18.81 -4.94
C ASP A 29 21.91 -18.20 -3.90
N ASP A 30 20.68 -18.74 -3.80
CA ASP A 30 19.65 -18.30 -2.87
C ASP A 30 19.33 -16.79 -3.02
N THR A 31 19.27 -16.34 -4.29
CA THR A 31 18.99 -14.95 -4.68
C THR A 31 17.65 -14.82 -5.37
N LEU A 32 16.74 -14.04 -4.82
CA LEU A 32 15.43 -13.70 -5.38
C LEU A 32 15.48 -12.37 -6.11
N ARG A 33 14.98 -12.33 -7.36
CA ARG A 33 14.99 -11.15 -8.22
C ARG A 33 13.56 -10.69 -8.48
N ILE A 34 13.27 -9.43 -8.14
CA ILE A 34 11.92 -8.89 -8.16
C ILE A 34 11.88 -7.63 -9.01
N ALA A 35 10.96 -7.58 -9.98
CA ALA A 35 10.63 -6.34 -10.67
C ALA A 35 9.65 -5.52 -9.84
N VAL A 36 9.95 -4.23 -9.70
CA VAL A 36 9.08 -3.22 -9.11
C VAL A 36 8.76 -2.14 -10.15
N THR A 37 7.60 -1.49 -10.03
CA THR A 37 7.13 -0.57 -11.07
C THR A 37 7.77 0.80 -11.01
N ASP A 38 8.24 1.23 -9.85
CA ASP A 38 8.78 2.57 -9.66
C ASP A 38 10.12 2.55 -8.90
N TRP A 39 10.87 3.65 -9.03
CA TRP A 39 12.10 3.89 -8.32
C TRP A 39 11.88 4.97 -7.24
N TRP A 40 12.16 4.62 -6.01
CA TRP A 40 11.88 5.49 -4.86
C TRP A 40 13.01 6.45 -4.48
N GLY A 41 14.21 6.30 -5.00
CA GLY A 41 15.34 7.20 -4.78
C GLY A 41 15.89 7.29 -3.34
N THR A 42 15.14 6.81 -2.36
CA THR A 42 15.51 6.78 -0.94
C THR A 42 14.72 5.70 -0.22
N LEU A 43 15.33 5.08 0.79
CA LEU A 43 14.68 4.19 1.76
C LEU A 43 14.50 4.87 3.13
N ASP A 44 14.46 6.20 3.19
CA ASP A 44 14.01 6.89 4.39
C ASP A 44 12.49 6.78 4.51
N PRO A 45 11.94 6.05 5.49
CA PRO A 45 10.50 5.84 5.62
C PRO A 45 9.73 7.10 5.98
N TYR A 46 10.41 8.15 6.45
CA TYR A 46 9.82 9.43 6.80
C TYR A 46 9.74 10.40 5.63
N GLN A 47 10.61 10.26 4.64
CA GLN A 47 10.65 11.15 3.48
C GLN A 47 9.87 10.61 2.27
N PHE A 48 9.73 9.29 2.16
CA PHE A 48 9.19 8.71 0.94
C PHE A 48 8.24 7.51 1.19
N PRO A 49 7.06 7.76 1.75
CA PRO A 49 6.06 6.72 1.98
C PRO A 49 5.29 6.41 0.68
N LEU A 50 5.93 5.79 -0.32
CA LEU A 50 5.23 5.23 -1.48
C LEU A 50 4.95 3.74 -1.25
N ASP A 51 3.84 3.27 -1.79
CA ASP A 51 3.37 1.88 -1.69
C ASP A 51 4.44 0.87 -2.13
N GLU A 52 5.19 1.17 -3.20
CA GLU A 52 6.28 0.32 -3.69
C GLU A 52 7.49 0.27 -2.75
N ALA A 53 7.78 1.33 -2.00
CA ALA A 53 8.87 1.35 -1.03
C ALA A 53 8.45 0.73 0.32
N ALA A 54 7.17 0.78 0.66
CA ALA A 54 6.65 0.33 1.96
C ALA A 54 6.96 -1.16 2.23
N VAL A 55 6.91 -2.00 1.18
CA VAL A 55 7.23 -3.45 1.29
C VAL A 55 8.67 -3.72 1.72
N PHE A 56 9.56 -2.75 1.54
CA PHE A 56 10.96 -2.84 1.97
C PHE A 56 11.18 -2.29 3.37
N TYR A 57 10.35 -1.35 3.84
CA TYR A 57 10.56 -0.73 5.15
C TYR A 57 10.51 -1.75 6.27
N GLN A 58 9.47 -2.57 6.35
CA GLN A 58 9.35 -3.62 7.37
C GLN A 58 10.34 -4.80 7.17
N THR A 59 11.03 -4.83 6.04
CA THR A 59 12.10 -5.80 5.75
C THR A 59 13.44 -5.31 6.30
N VAL A 60 13.66 -3.98 6.27
CA VAL A 60 14.93 -3.33 6.64
C VAL A 60 14.85 -2.70 8.04
N TYR A 61 13.70 -2.15 8.41
CA TYR A 61 13.45 -1.47 9.67
C TYR A 61 12.36 -2.15 10.47
N GLU A 62 12.28 -1.83 11.75
CA GLU A 62 11.20 -2.30 12.62
C GLU A 62 10.65 -1.15 13.47
N THR A 63 9.44 -1.33 13.96
CA THR A 63 8.73 -0.41 14.85
C THR A 63 8.79 -0.91 16.30
N LEU A 64 8.33 -0.11 17.26
CA LEU A 64 8.31 -0.52 18.68
C LEU A 64 7.33 -1.66 18.92
N VAL A 65 6.20 -1.64 18.26
CA VAL A 65 5.13 -2.65 18.32
C VAL A 65 4.61 -2.91 16.92
N SER A 66 3.99 -4.06 16.68
CA SER A 66 3.20 -4.35 15.47
C SER A 66 1.74 -4.55 15.86
N PHE A 67 0.84 -4.49 14.88
CA PHE A 67 -0.56 -4.83 15.06
C PHE A 67 -0.84 -6.20 14.41
N ASP A 68 -1.35 -7.15 15.19
CA ASP A 68 -1.85 -8.44 14.67
C ASP A 68 -3.30 -8.21 14.21
N GLU A 69 -3.47 -8.03 12.92
CA GLU A 69 -4.79 -7.71 12.33
C GLU A 69 -5.77 -8.88 12.41
N ARG A 70 -5.26 -10.12 12.46
CA ARG A 70 -6.13 -11.30 12.62
C ARG A 70 -6.71 -11.40 14.02
N LYS A 71 -5.92 -10.99 15.03
CA LYS A 71 -6.34 -11.00 16.44
C LYS A 71 -6.87 -9.65 16.91
N GLN A 72 -6.72 -8.58 16.10
CA GLN A 72 -7.06 -7.19 16.45
C GLN A 72 -6.37 -6.75 17.76
N GLU A 73 -5.08 -7.06 17.89
CA GLU A 73 -4.27 -6.72 19.07
C GLU A 73 -2.87 -6.24 18.70
N TYR A 74 -2.31 -5.36 19.52
CA TYR A 74 -0.91 -4.96 19.38
C TYR A 74 0.01 -6.02 20.00
N VAL A 75 1.12 -6.32 19.30
CA VAL A 75 2.12 -7.31 19.71
C VAL A 75 3.52 -6.68 19.84
N PRO A 76 4.37 -7.19 20.76
CA PRO A 76 5.72 -6.73 20.94
C PRO A 76 6.59 -6.85 19.68
N ARG A 77 7.45 -5.83 19.44
CA ARG A 77 8.54 -5.87 18.44
C ARG A 77 9.84 -5.37 19.09
N LEU A 78 10.31 -4.15 18.77
CA LEU A 78 11.49 -3.57 19.42
C LEU A 78 11.23 -3.21 20.90
N ALA A 79 9.97 -3.03 21.29
CA ALA A 79 9.58 -2.99 22.70
C ALA A 79 9.09 -4.36 23.18
N LYS A 80 9.49 -4.77 24.39
CA LYS A 80 9.01 -5.98 25.09
C LYS A 80 7.59 -5.79 25.60
N SER A 81 7.29 -4.57 26.05
CA SER A 81 6.01 -4.19 26.64
C SER A 81 5.80 -2.67 26.55
N TRP A 82 4.57 -2.25 26.73
CA TRP A 82 4.20 -0.85 26.84
C TRP A 82 3.03 -0.67 27.80
N LYS A 83 2.86 0.55 28.27
CA LYS A 83 1.69 0.94 29.06
C LYS A 83 1.31 2.39 28.78
N ARG A 84 0.03 2.69 28.90
CA ARG A 84 -0.47 4.05 28.91
C ARG A 84 -0.35 4.60 30.33
N VAL A 85 0.49 5.64 30.50
CA VAL A 85 0.73 6.29 31.81
C VAL A 85 -0.42 7.25 32.12
N ASP A 86 -0.87 7.98 31.09
CA ASP A 86 -2.02 8.87 31.11
C ASP A 86 -2.59 8.98 29.68
N ASP A 87 -3.59 9.85 29.45
CA ASP A 87 -4.27 9.97 28.15
C ASP A 87 -3.41 10.51 27.01
N LYS A 88 -2.16 10.95 27.31
CA LYS A 88 -1.19 11.51 26.35
C LYS A 88 0.13 10.77 26.30
N THR A 89 0.40 9.89 27.25
CA THR A 89 1.74 9.33 27.45
C THR A 89 1.74 7.82 27.33
N LEU A 90 2.48 7.32 26.35
CA LEU A 90 2.84 5.91 26.22
C LEU A 90 4.28 5.71 26.71
N GLU A 91 4.50 4.73 27.60
CA GLU A 91 5.81 4.30 28.06
C GLU A 91 6.12 2.92 27.49
N PHE A 92 7.29 2.77 26.88
CA PHE A 92 7.76 1.53 26.26
C PHE A 92 8.98 1.01 26.98
N GLU A 93 9.00 -0.31 27.26
CA GLU A 93 10.16 -1.04 27.68
C GLU A 93 10.82 -1.73 26.49
N LEU A 94 12.01 -1.27 26.12
CA LEU A 94 12.71 -1.74 24.92
C LEU A 94 13.40 -3.09 25.16
N ARG A 95 13.64 -3.83 24.07
CA ARG A 95 14.54 -4.98 24.07
C ARG A 95 15.98 -4.52 24.27
N ASP A 96 16.78 -5.35 24.91
CA ASP A 96 18.20 -5.13 25.18
C ASP A 96 19.12 -6.07 24.37
N ASP A 97 18.52 -6.88 23.49
CA ASP A 97 19.19 -7.84 22.61
C ASP A 97 19.16 -7.43 21.13
N VAL A 98 18.57 -6.29 20.78
CA VAL A 98 18.50 -5.78 19.41
C VAL A 98 19.83 -5.16 18.98
N LYS A 99 20.25 -5.53 17.75
CA LYS A 99 21.38 -4.91 17.06
C LYS A 99 20.93 -4.30 15.75
N PHE A 100 21.52 -3.18 15.41
CA PHE A 100 21.46 -2.62 14.08
C PHE A 100 22.31 -3.41 13.08
N HIS A 101 22.10 -3.19 11.79
CA HIS A 101 22.82 -3.87 10.70
C HIS A 101 24.34 -3.65 10.73
N ASN A 102 24.82 -2.57 11.35
CA ASN A 102 26.25 -2.28 11.55
C ASN A 102 26.83 -2.93 12.82
N GLY A 103 26.01 -3.62 13.62
CA GLY A 103 26.38 -4.31 14.84
C GLY A 103 26.24 -3.48 16.12
N ASP A 104 25.94 -2.19 16.05
CA ASP A 104 25.66 -1.34 17.21
C ASP A 104 24.39 -1.82 17.93
N LYS A 105 24.37 -1.68 19.26
CA LYS A 105 23.18 -2.00 20.06
C LYS A 105 22.18 -0.85 20.01
N MET A 106 20.90 -1.21 19.84
CA MET A 106 19.78 -0.27 19.99
C MET A 106 19.52 0.01 21.47
N ASP A 107 19.27 1.27 21.80
CA ASP A 107 18.87 1.69 23.13
C ASP A 107 17.82 2.83 23.09
N ALA A 108 17.52 3.42 24.25
CA ALA A 108 16.53 4.48 24.38
C ALA A 108 16.91 5.77 23.64
N ASP A 109 18.19 6.06 23.48
CA ASP A 109 18.66 7.26 22.78
C ASP A 109 18.30 7.20 21.30
N ASP A 110 18.36 6.01 20.68
CA ASP A 110 17.97 5.82 19.28
C ASP A 110 16.49 6.14 19.06
N VAL A 111 15.62 5.58 19.90
CA VAL A 111 14.17 5.81 19.79
C VAL A 111 13.84 7.30 19.99
N VAL A 112 14.42 7.93 21.02
CA VAL A 112 14.20 9.36 21.29
C VAL A 112 14.69 10.23 20.14
N SER A 113 15.89 9.94 19.60
CA SER A 113 16.45 10.69 18.47
C SER A 113 15.55 10.58 17.23
N ILE A 114 15.12 9.36 16.88
CA ILE A 114 14.32 9.13 15.66
C ILE A 114 12.91 9.73 15.77
N VAL A 115 12.25 9.60 16.91
CA VAL A 115 10.94 10.25 17.10
C VAL A 115 11.07 11.77 17.01
N ASN A 116 12.10 12.35 17.63
CA ASN A 116 12.35 13.80 17.55
C ASN A 116 12.75 14.24 16.14
N TYR A 117 13.47 13.42 15.37
CA TYR A 117 13.74 13.67 13.95
C TYR A 117 12.43 13.73 13.13
N ALA A 118 11.50 12.78 13.35
CA ALA A 118 10.25 12.71 12.61
C ALA A 118 9.34 13.94 12.82
N ILE A 119 9.43 14.59 13.99
CA ILE A 119 8.61 15.79 14.32
C ILE A 119 9.34 17.13 14.12
N ASP A 120 10.65 17.12 13.81
CA ASP A 120 11.43 18.35 13.65
C ASP A 120 11.01 19.08 12.36
N PRO A 121 10.53 20.34 12.46
CA PRO A 121 10.09 21.12 11.29
C PRO A 121 11.21 21.46 10.30
N LYS A 122 12.48 21.26 10.66
CA LYS A 122 13.62 21.47 9.77
C LYS A 122 13.73 20.42 8.66
N TYR A 123 13.15 19.22 8.88
CA TYR A 123 13.23 18.14 7.92
C TYR A 123 11.94 18.04 7.11
N PRO A 124 12.02 17.88 5.79
CA PRO A 124 10.86 17.82 4.91
C PRO A 124 10.23 16.43 4.94
N MET A 125 9.50 16.11 6.02
CA MET A 125 8.68 14.89 6.06
C MET A 125 7.52 15.02 5.08
N ARG A 126 7.32 14.01 4.25
CA ARG A 126 6.29 14.04 3.20
C ARG A 126 4.86 14.06 3.75
N HIS A 127 4.64 13.32 4.84
CA HIS A 127 3.35 13.24 5.53
C HIS A 127 3.52 13.69 6.98
N LYS A 128 3.88 14.95 7.14
CA LYS A 128 4.11 15.55 8.45
C LYS A 128 2.91 15.42 9.38
N GLU A 129 1.70 15.48 8.83
CA GLU A 129 0.44 15.31 9.56
C GLU A 129 0.36 13.99 10.32
N VAL A 130 1.05 12.94 9.88
CA VAL A 130 1.12 11.64 10.56
C VAL A 130 1.83 11.74 11.91
N TYR A 131 2.78 12.67 12.05
CA TYR A 131 3.65 12.83 13.23
C TYR A 131 3.26 14.04 14.08
N ASP A 132 2.41 14.94 13.57
CA ASP A 132 2.08 16.22 14.22
C ASP A 132 1.39 16.07 15.59
N TRP A 133 0.84 14.90 15.91
CA TRP A 133 0.27 14.64 17.22
C TRP A 133 1.31 14.49 18.34
N VAL A 134 2.56 14.14 18.01
CA VAL A 134 3.64 13.96 18.99
C VAL A 134 4.15 15.32 19.47
N ALA A 135 4.24 15.48 20.80
CA ALA A 135 4.88 16.64 21.40
C ALA A 135 6.39 16.42 21.54
N LYS A 136 6.79 15.24 22.02
CA LYS A 136 8.20 14.83 22.21
C LYS A 136 8.30 13.34 22.52
N ALA A 137 9.52 12.80 22.38
CA ALA A 137 9.95 11.58 23.06
C ALA A 137 11.00 11.92 24.12
N GLU A 138 11.03 11.15 25.21
CA GLU A 138 12.01 11.33 26.28
C GLU A 138 12.52 9.98 26.83
N LYS A 139 13.78 9.96 27.19
CA LYS A 139 14.45 8.83 27.83
C LYS A 139 14.10 8.80 29.32
N VAL A 140 13.63 7.65 29.80
CA VAL A 140 13.35 7.39 31.21
C VAL A 140 14.43 6.51 31.82
N GLY A 141 14.98 5.59 31.04
CA GLY A 141 16.06 4.68 31.41
C GLY A 141 16.85 4.21 30.20
N PRO A 142 17.88 3.38 30.36
CA PRO A 142 18.67 2.89 29.22
C PRO A 142 17.84 2.18 28.15
N TYR A 143 16.75 1.53 28.56
CA TYR A 143 15.82 0.79 27.71
C TYR A 143 14.35 1.17 27.97
N THR A 144 14.10 2.38 28.49
CA THR A 144 12.74 2.86 28.75
C THR A 144 12.56 4.24 28.17
N VAL A 145 11.53 4.39 27.31
CA VAL A 145 11.21 5.65 26.64
C VAL A 145 9.75 6.02 26.84
N ARG A 146 9.45 7.32 26.81
CA ARG A 146 8.09 7.84 26.73
C ARG A 146 7.89 8.60 25.44
N ILE A 147 6.77 8.36 24.79
CA ILE A 147 6.26 9.16 23.67
C ILE A 147 5.05 9.92 24.18
N ILE A 148 5.09 11.25 24.08
CA ILE A 148 4.11 12.16 24.67
C ILE A 148 3.38 12.88 23.55
N ALA A 149 2.06 12.78 23.54
CA ALA A 149 1.17 13.44 22.61
C ALA A 149 0.90 14.91 23.03
N LYS A 150 0.61 15.78 22.07
CA LYS A 150 0.15 17.17 22.31
C LYS A 150 -1.24 17.21 22.95
N ALA A 151 -2.10 16.28 22.59
CA ALA A 151 -3.47 16.08 23.08
C ALA A 151 -3.75 14.58 23.21
N PRO A 152 -4.80 14.17 23.94
CA PRO A 152 -5.24 12.78 23.94
C PRO A 152 -5.42 12.26 22.51
N ASN A 153 -4.84 11.08 22.22
CA ASN A 153 -4.84 10.50 20.88
C ASN A 153 -5.11 8.99 20.95
N PRO A 154 -6.32 8.53 20.64
CA PRO A 154 -6.68 7.12 20.66
C PRO A 154 -5.94 6.25 19.64
N VAL A 155 -5.42 6.85 18.57
CA VAL A 155 -4.71 6.15 17.47
C VAL A 155 -3.18 6.29 17.56
N ASP A 156 -2.65 6.73 18.68
CA ASP A 156 -1.20 6.94 18.87
C ASP A 156 -0.41 5.62 18.73
N LEU A 157 -0.88 4.56 19.37
CA LEU A 157 -0.22 3.24 19.31
C LEU A 157 -0.25 2.66 17.91
N GLN A 158 -1.33 2.88 17.15
CA GLN A 158 -1.41 2.49 15.75
C GLN A 158 -0.38 3.24 14.90
N THR A 159 -0.29 4.56 15.05
CA THR A 159 0.72 5.34 14.33
C THR A 159 2.13 4.86 14.65
N ILE A 160 2.41 4.49 15.92
CA ILE A 160 3.69 3.93 16.33
C ILE A 160 3.92 2.57 15.66
N ALA A 161 2.90 1.71 15.55
CA ALA A 161 3.02 0.39 14.96
C ALA A 161 3.32 0.40 13.45
N TYR A 162 2.83 1.41 12.72
CA TYR A 162 2.93 1.43 11.27
C TYR A 162 3.87 2.50 10.70
N GLN A 163 4.23 3.54 11.46
CA GLN A 163 4.91 4.73 10.92
C GLN A 163 6.20 5.11 11.64
N PHE A 164 6.45 4.61 12.87
CA PHE A 164 7.67 4.94 13.61
C PHE A 164 8.72 3.84 13.48
N TYR A 165 9.38 3.79 12.32
CA TYR A 165 10.49 2.89 12.03
C TYR A 165 11.77 3.37 12.72
N ILE A 166 12.41 2.49 13.47
CA ILE A 166 13.63 2.80 14.23
C ILE A 166 14.86 2.43 13.41
N PHE A 167 15.82 3.35 13.36
CA PHE A 167 17.12 3.14 12.75
C PHE A 167 18.23 3.78 13.61
N ASP A 168 19.50 3.50 13.28
CA ASP A 168 20.65 3.92 14.09
C ASP A 168 20.78 5.45 14.13
N SER A 169 20.51 6.03 15.30
CA SER A 169 20.59 7.47 15.55
C SER A 169 22.01 8.01 15.41
N LYS A 170 23.03 7.22 15.74
CA LYS A 170 24.43 7.63 15.63
C LYS A 170 24.87 7.78 14.18
N VAL A 171 24.28 6.99 13.29
CA VAL A 171 24.49 7.16 11.84
C VAL A 171 23.83 8.44 11.38
N LEU A 172 22.57 8.67 11.75
CA LEU A 172 21.83 9.88 11.40
C LEU A 172 22.51 11.16 11.91
N ASP A 173 23.00 11.14 13.16
CA ASP A 173 23.60 12.32 13.80
C ASP A 173 24.97 12.70 13.23
N LYS A 174 25.69 11.77 12.61
CA LYS A 174 26.96 12.03 11.91
C LYS A 174 26.78 12.62 10.51
N MET A 175 25.56 12.62 9.96
CA MET A 175 25.29 13.13 8.63
C MET A 175 25.26 14.66 8.63
N GLU A 176 25.96 15.29 7.68
CA GLU A 176 25.89 16.74 7.46
C GLU A 176 24.47 17.18 7.08
N ASN A 177 23.82 16.41 6.22
CA ASN A 177 22.43 16.60 5.84
C ASN A 177 21.62 15.35 6.15
N LYS A 178 20.81 15.40 7.19
CA LYS A 178 19.96 14.27 7.60
C LYS A 178 18.93 13.86 6.54
N ALA A 179 18.59 14.76 5.61
CA ALA A 179 17.71 14.44 4.49
C ALA A 179 18.34 13.47 3.45
N ASP A 180 19.63 13.18 3.55
CA ASP A 180 20.30 12.18 2.72
C ASP A 180 20.26 10.76 3.33
N TYR A 181 19.70 10.60 4.53
CA TYR A 181 19.41 9.27 5.08
C TYR A 181 18.50 8.50 4.11
N GLY A 182 18.68 7.19 4.06
CA GLY A 182 17.94 6.37 3.10
C GLY A 182 18.53 6.35 1.68
N ARG A 183 19.49 7.27 1.37
CA ARG A 183 20.23 7.28 0.10
C ARG A 183 21.68 6.87 0.26
N THR A 184 22.35 7.45 1.24
CA THR A 184 23.79 7.27 1.49
C THR A 184 24.08 6.39 2.72
N ALA A 185 23.14 6.27 3.61
CA ALA A 185 23.20 5.42 4.80
C ALA A 185 21.83 4.80 5.06
N ILE A 186 21.81 3.48 5.28
CA ILE A 186 20.61 2.70 5.55
C ILE A 186 20.97 1.64 6.59
N VAL A 187 20.64 1.89 7.86
CA VAL A 187 21.03 1.04 8.98
C VAL A 187 19.84 0.81 9.90
N GLY A 188 19.08 -0.23 9.63
CA GLY A 188 17.92 -0.65 10.40
C GLY A 188 18.19 -1.81 11.34
N THR A 189 17.11 -2.41 11.82
CA THR A 189 17.10 -3.56 12.75
C THR A 189 16.48 -4.82 12.15
N GLY A 190 15.92 -4.74 10.94
CA GLY A 190 15.14 -5.81 10.31
C GLY A 190 15.95 -7.03 9.88
N PRO A 191 15.27 -8.10 9.39
CA PRO A 191 15.92 -9.36 9.00
C PRO A 191 16.78 -9.26 7.74
N PHE A 192 16.66 -8.18 6.95
CA PHE A 192 17.52 -7.88 5.81
C PHE A 192 18.19 -6.52 5.96
N LYS A 193 19.45 -6.44 5.52
CA LYS A 193 20.22 -5.20 5.42
C LYS A 193 20.43 -4.80 3.96
N VAL A 194 20.47 -3.52 3.68
CA VAL A 194 20.81 -3.02 2.34
C VAL A 194 22.30 -3.16 2.10
N ALA A 195 22.68 -4.03 1.17
CA ALA A 195 24.05 -4.21 0.73
C ALA A 195 24.47 -3.15 -0.30
N SER A 196 23.57 -2.77 -1.20
CA SER A 196 23.76 -1.67 -2.14
C SER A 196 22.44 -1.09 -2.61
N LEU A 197 22.46 0.22 -2.88
CA LEU A 197 21.35 0.97 -3.47
C LEU A 197 21.89 1.77 -4.66
N ALA A 198 21.42 1.47 -5.87
CA ALA A 198 21.78 2.13 -7.11
C ALA A 198 20.51 2.48 -7.91
N GLN A 199 20.61 3.27 -8.98
CA GLN A 199 19.44 3.68 -9.77
C GLN A 199 18.75 2.51 -10.49
N ASP A 200 19.49 1.47 -10.81
CA ASP A 200 19.03 0.30 -11.56
C ASP A 200 18.66 -0.89 -10.67
N LYS A 201 19.08 -0.91 -9.42
CA LYS A 201 18.79 -1.99 -8.48
C LYS A 201 19.08 -1.66 -7.02
N MET A 202 18.40 -2.37 -6.15
CA MET A 202 18.73 -2.51 -4.73
C MET A 202 19.05 -3.96 -4.41
N VAL A 203 20.11 -4.18 -3.64
CA VAL A 203 20.49 -5.50 -3.14
C VAL A 203 20.31 -5.53 -1.63
N LEU A 204 19.57 -6.50 -1.17
CA LEU A 204 19.36 -6.78 0.24
C LEU A 204 20.04 -8.10 0.58
N ASP A 205 20.78 -8.13 1.68
CA ASP A 205 21.38 -9.32 2.25
C ASP A 205 20.68 -9.70 3.55
N ARG A 206 20.45 -10.99 3.76
CA ARG A 206 19.99 -11.53 5.03
C ARG A 206 20.91 -11.09 6.18
N PHE A 207 20.31 -10.66 7.29
CA PHE A 207 21.03 -10.25 8.49
C PHE A 207 20.97 -11.35 9.54
N ASP A 208 21.96 -12.24 9.55
CA ASP A 208 22.03 -13.38 10.51
C ASP A 208 22.15 -12.94 11.98
N GLY A 209 22.45 -11.66 12.23
CA GLY A 209 22.47 -11.06 13.57
C GLY A 209 21.12 -10.52 14.04
N TRP A 210 20.05 -10.76 13.29
CA TRP A 210 18.72 -10.33 13.67
C TRP A 210 18.26 -10.94 14.98
N TRP A 211 17.60 -10.16 15.84
CA TRP A 211 17.20 -10.54 17.19
C TRP A 211 16.07 -11.57 17.24
N GLY A 212 15.27 -11.69 16.18
CA GLY A 212 14.18 -12.66 16.07
C GLY A 212 14.66 -14.02 15.57
N ASP A 213 13.71 -14.94 15.40
CA ASP A 213 13.99 -16.21 14.75
C ASP A 213 14.12 -15.98 13.22
N ILE A 214 15.37 -15.98 12.74
CA ILE A 214 15.68 -15.67 11.34
C ILE A 214 15.05 -16.68 10.35
N ASN A 215 14.70 -17.88 10.79
CA ASN A 215 14.01 -18.89 10.01
C ASN A 215 12.50 -18.95 10.34
N GLY A 216 12.05 -18.13 11.27
CA GLY A 216 10.64 -18.02 11.67
C GLY A 216 9.81 -17.23 10.66
N PRO A 217 8.50 -17.15 10.88
CA PRO A 217 7.56 -16.54 9.91
C PRO A 217 7.83 -15.08 9.57
N LEU A 218 8.51 -14.34 10.45
CA LEU A 218 8.88 -12.93 10.24
C LEU A 218 10.36 -12.76 9.87
N GLY A 219 11.08 -13.85 9.64
CA GLY A 219 12.52 -13.86 9.34
C GLY A 219 12.83 -13.70 7.86
N ALA A 220 14.05 -14.09 7.50
CA ALA A 220 14.58 -14.05 6.14
C ALA A 220 14.72 -15.46 5.59
N HIS A 221 13.93 -15.78 4.57
CA HIS A 221 13.88 -17.12 3.98
C HIS A 221 14.80 -17.32 2.76
N VAL A 222 15.40 -16.22 2.25
CA VAL A 222 16.43 -16.24 1.20
C VAL A 222 17.65 -15.46 1.67
N LYS A 223 18.82 -15.71 1.06
CA LYS A 223 20.06 -14.99 1.41
C LYS A 223 20.12 -13.60 0.82
N HIS A 224 19.64 -13.46 -0.41
CA HIS A 224 19.73 -12.22 -1.17
C HIS A 224 18.42 -11.88 -1.85
N ILE A 225 18.08 -10.61 -1.88
CA ILE A 225 16.97 -10.08 -2.69
C ILE A 225 17.54 -8.98 -3.59
N VAL A 226 17.23 -9.04 -4.87
CA VAL A 226 17.57 -8.00 -5.85
C VAL A 226 16.27 -7.40 -6.38
N ALA A 227 15.97 -6.17 -5.98
CA ALA A 227 14.84 -5.41 -6.47
C ALA A 227 15.28 -4.51 -7.63
N MET A 228 14.57 -4.60 -8.76
CA MET A 228 14.90 -3.88 -9.99
C MET A 228 13.72 -3.02 -10.43
N PRO A 229 13.89 -1.69 -10.50
CA PRO A 229 12.86 -0.80 -11.01
C PRO A 229 12.70 -1.00 -12.53
N MET A 230 11.50 -1.34 -12.93
CA MET A 230 11.09 -1.57 -14.32
C MET A 230 9.70 -0.96 -14.55
N PRO A 231 9.61 0.35 -14.86
CA PRO A 231 8.33 1.03 -15.04
C PRO A 231 7.52 0.48 -16.23
N ASP A 232 8.20 -0.01 -17.26
CA ASP A 232 7.54 -0.56 -18.43
C ASP A 232 7.15 -2.02 -18.24
N ARG A 233 5.86 -2.32 -18.29
CA ARG A 233 5.29 -3.66 -18.05
C ARG A 233 5.75 -4.68 -19.09
N GLN A 234 5.96 -4.29 -20.35
CA GLN A 234 6.42 -5.21 -21.39
C GLN A 234 7.87 -5.63 -21.13
N THR A 235 8.68 -4.69 -20.62
CA THR A 235 10.04 -4.99 -20.17
C THR A 235 10.01 -5.97 -19.00
N GLN A 236 9.14 -5.80 -18.00
CA GLN A 236 8.99 -6.77 -16.90
C GLN A 236 8.66 -8.17 -17.43
N ILE A 237 7.69 -8.28 -18.34
CA ILE A 237 7.29 -9.56 -18.96
C ILE A 237 8.47 -10.19 -19.70
N ALA A 238 9.18 -9.40 -20.53
CA ALA A 238 10.33 -9.91 -21.29
C ALA A 238 11.46 -10.41 -20.37
N GLN A 239 11.76 -9.69 -19.30
CA GLN A 239 12.79 -10.07 -18.33
C GLN A 239 12.37 -11.30 -17.52
N PHE A 240 11.09 -11.44 -17.21
CA PHE A 240 10.53 -12.61 -16.55
C PHE A 240 10.62 -13.86 -17.44
N LEU A 241 10.19 -13.76 -18.70
CA LEU A 241 10.21 -14.87 -19.65
C LEU A 241 11.64 -15.33 -20.03
N THR A 242 12.62 -14.43 -19.95
CA THR A 242 14.04 -14.76 -20.18
C THR A 242 14.76 -15.23 -18.91
N GLY A 243 14.06 -15.30 -17.78
CA GLY A 243 14.61 -15.79 -16.50
C GLY A 243 15.56 -14.79 -15.82
N ASN A 244 15.48 -13.50 -16.14
CA ASN A 244 16.27 -12.45 -15.50
C ASN A 244 15.64 -11.90 -14.23
N ILE A 245 14.33 -12.10 -14.05
CA ILE A 245 13.58 -11.85 -12.80
C ILE A 245 12.74 -13.09 -12.46
N ASP A 246 12.45 -13.24 -11.18
CA ASP A 246 11.72 -14.40 -10.63
C ASP A 246 10.29 -14.04 -10.25
N VAL A 247 10.04 -12.75 -9.99
CA VAL A 247 8.73 -12.22 -9.54
C VAL A 247 8.41 -10.92 -10.24
N ILE A 248 7.21 -10.81 -10.77
CA ILE A 248 6.55 -9.55 -11.15
C ILE A 248 5.53 -9.22 -10.06
N ARG A 249 5.68 -8.06 -9.44
CA ARG A 249 4.72 -7.53 -8.48
C ARG A 249 3.65 -6.69 -9.19
N ASN A 250 2.41 -6.76 -8.72
CA ASN A 250 1.28 -5.96 -9.21
C ASN A 250 0.98 -6.19 -10.71
N ALA A 251 0.83 -7.45 -11.11
CA ALA A 251 0.50 -7.83 -12.47
C ALA A 251 -0.93 -7.40 -12.87
N SER A 252 -1.09 -6.86 -14.08
CA SER A 252 -2.42 -6.51 -14.59
C SER A 252 -3.25 -7.75 -14.92
N ALA A 253 -4.58 -7.60 -14.99
CA ALA A 253 -5.49 -8.68 -15.35
C ALA A 253 -5.15 -9.29 -16.73
N ASP A 254 -4.73 -8.48 -17.69
CA ASP A 254 -4.31 -8.95 -19.02
C ASP A 254 -3.03 -9.78 -18.94
N THR A 255 -2.03 -9.30 -18.22
CA THR A 255 -0.76 -10.03 -18.01
C THR A 255 -1.01 -11.38 -17.31
N VAL A 256 -1.88 -11.39 -16.30
CA VAL A 256 -2.29 -12.60 -15.61
C VAL A 256 -2.97 -13.59 -16.58
N ARG A 257 -3.93 -13.13 -17.38
CA ARG A 257 -4.65 -13.98 -18.36
C ARG A 257 -3.73 -14.59 -19.43
N GLU A 258 -2.68 -13.86 -19.82
CA GLU A 258 -1.73 -14.33 -20.81
C GLU A 258 -0.73 -15.32 -20.22
N LEU A 259 -0.07 -14.94 -19.14
CA LEU A 259 1.07 -15.70 -18.60
C LEU A 259 0.65 -16.89 -17.72
N SER A 260 -0.51 -16.87 -17.09
CA SER A 260 -1.03 -17.99 -16.28
C SER A 260 -1.23 -19.31 -17.07
N LYS A 261 -1.24 -19.24 -18.40
CA LYS A 261 -1.33 -20.42 -19.27
C LYS A 261 0.00 -21.17 -19.43
N MET A 262 1.09 -20.54 -19.01
CA MET A 262 2.43 -21.13 -19.10
C MET A 262 2.69 -22.08 -17.93
N PRO A 263 3.24 -23.29 -18.15
CA PRO A 263 3.34 -24.32 -17.11
C PRO A 263 4.32 -23.97 -15.97
N ASP A 264 5.27 -23.07 -16.22
CA ASP A 264 6.30 -22.67 -15.26
C ASP A 264 6.00 -21.29 -14.61
N VAL A 265 4.80 -20.75 -14.86
CA VAL A 265 4.33 -19.47 -14.28
C VAL A 265 3.24 -19.74 -13.28
N HIS A 266 3.41 -19.24 -12.08
CA HIS A 266 2.43 -19.28 -11.02
C HIS A 266 1.86 -17.87 -10.79
N VAL A 267 0.60 -17.83 -10.39
CA VAL A 267 -0.13 -16.61 -10.05
C VAL A 267 -0.55 -16.72 -8.61
N THR A 268 -0.12 -15.77 -7.80
CA THR A 268 -0.53 -15.68 -6.39
C THR A 268 -1.20 -14.31 -6.16
N PRO A 269 -2.53 -14.25 -6.15
CA PRO A 269 -3.24 -13.08 -5.68
C PRO A 269 -3.22 -13.04 -4.16
N MET A 270 -3.08 -11.83 -3.59
CA MET A 270 -3.10 -11.59 -2.15
C MET A 270 -3.92 -10.34 -1.87
N HIS A 271 -4.65 -10.33 -0.77
CA HIS A 271 -5.27 -9.09 -0.29
C HIS A 271 -4.15 -8.07 0.00
N ASP A 272 -4.39 -6.81 -0.31
CA ASP A 272 -3.40 -5.72 -0.19
C ASP A 272 -4.00 -4.47 0.48
N GLY A 273 -5.08 -4.65 1.22
CA GLY A 273 -5.73 -3.58 1.95
C GLY A 273 -6.19 -2.40 1.08
N GLN A 274 -6.40 -2.59 -0.20
CA GLN A 274 -6.82 -1.54 -1.11
C GLN A 274 -8.35 -1.54 -1.27
N LEU A 275 -8.98 -0.45 -0.90
CA LEU A 275 -10.41 -0.21 -1.08
C LEU A 275 -10.67 0.43 -2.43
N LEU A 276 -11.32 -0.29 -3.35
CA LEU A 276 -11.82 0.26 -4.62
C LEU A 276 -13.22 0.86 -4.41
N TYR A 277 -13.44 2.09 -4.88
CA TYR A 277 -14.69 2.81 -4.63
C TYR A 277 -15.08 3.77 -5.75
N ILE A 278 -16.35 4.15 -5.75
CA ILE A 278 -16.88 5.29 -6.50
C ILE A 278 -17.39 6.33 -5.51
N MET A 279 -17.02 7.59 -5.68
CA MET A 279 -17.58 8.71 -4.95
C MET A 279 -18.45 9.56 -5.86
N LEU A 280 -19.57 10.05 -5.35
CA LEU A 280 -20.57 10.84 -6.05
C LEU A 280 -20.66 12.24 -5.43
N ASP A 281 -20.88 13.26 -6.25
CA ASP A 281 -21.01 14.66 -5.81
C ASP A 281 -22.43 14.95 -5.28
N ALA A 282 -22.67 14.59 -4.03
CA ALA A 282 -23.98 14.73 -3.40
C ALA A 282 -24.36 16.18 -3.08
N ILE A 283 -23.42 17.13 -3.06
CA ILE A 283 -23.67 18.55 -2.76
C ILE A 283 -23.55 19.45 -3.97
N GLY A 284 -23.24 18.91 -5.13
CA GLY A 284 -23.19 19.67 -6.38
C GLY A 284 -22.03 20.66 -6.45
N ARG A 285 -20.82 20.23 -6.11
CA ARG A 285 -19.58 21.00 -6.29
C ARG A 285 -19.23 21.12 -7.76
N SER A 286 -19.48 20.05 -8.53
CA SER A 286 -19.29 20.01 -9.98
C SER A 286 -20.41 20.74 -10.74
N ASP A 287 -20.22 20.89 -12.04
CA ASP A 287 -21.23 21.56 -12.90
C ASP A 287 -22.47 20.69 -13.14
N ASN A 288 -22.33 19.36 -13.15
CA ASN A 288 -23.45 18.43 -13.32
C ASN A 288 -24.13 18.14 -11.97
N LYS A 289 -25.38 18.53 -11.83
CA LYS A 289 -26.15 18.42 -10.57
C LYS A 289 -26.96 17.12 -10.43
N ALA A 290 -26.85 16.18 -11.36
CA ALA A 290 -27.66 14.96 -11.33
C ALA A 290 -27.46 14.17 -10.02
N MET A 291 -26.23 14.13 -9.49
CA MET A 291 -25.89 13.39 -8.26
C MET A 291 -26.38 14.06 -6.96
N THR A 292 -26.95 15.28 -7.01
CA THR A 292 -27.55 15.91 -5.82
C THR A 292 -28.85 15.23 -5.41
N ASP A 293 -29.54 14.54 -6.34
CA ASP A 293 -30.73 13.74 -6.02
C ASP A 293 -30.32 12.33 -5.55
N GLN A 294 -30.69 11.98 -4.32
CA GLN A 294 -30.41 10.66 -3.75
C GLN A 294 -30.96 9.49 -4.59
N ARG A 295 -32.10 9.69 -5.27
CA ARG A 295 -32.68 8.65 -6.14
C ARG A 295 -31.76 8.35 -7.32
N VAL A 296 -31.14 9.39 -7.90
CA VAL A 296 -30.17 9.26 -8.99
C VAL A 296 -28.92 8.55 -8.48
N ARG A 297 -28.38 8.90 -7.30
CA ARG A 297 -27.24 8.19 -6.71
C ARG A 297 -27.56 6.71 -6.46
N LYS A 298 -28.74 6.42 -5.90
CA LYS A 298 -29.18 5.04 -5.69
C LYS A 298 -29.29 4.28 -7.01
N ALA A 299 -29.90 4.87 -8.03
CA ALA A 299 -30.02 4.28 -9.36
C ALA A 299 -28.66 4.02 -10.00
N PHE A 300 -27.72 4.97 -9.85
CA PHE A 300 -26.33 4.81 -10.30
C PHE A 300 -25.70 3.56 -9.65
N MET A 301 -25.84 3.39 -8.34
CA MET A 301 -25.27 2.23 -7.63
C MET A 301 -25.95 0.92 -8.04
N MET A 302 -27.29 0.91 -8.20
CA MET A 302 -28.05 -0.26 -8.67
C MET A 302 -27.71 -0.68 -10.10
N ALA A 303 -27.16 0.21 -10.91
CA ALA A 303 -26.73 -0.09 -12.30
C ALA A 303 -25.41 -0.87 -12.37
N ILE A 304 -24.67 -1.01 -11.26
CA ILE A 304 -23.32 -1.57 -11.24
C ILE A 304 -23.32 -2.99 -10.65
N ASP A 305 -23.04 -3.97 -11.50
CA ASP A 305 -22.79 -5.36 -11.08
C ASP A 305 -21.34 -5.51 -10.59
N ARG A 306 -21.16 -5.39 -9.28
CA ARG A 306 -19.86 -5.52 -8.63
C ARG A 306 -19.28 -6.94 -8.75
N ASN A 307 -20.14 -7.96 -8.80
CA ASN A 307 -19.71 -9.34 -9.03
C ASN A 307 -19.23 -9.58 -10.46
N GLU A 308 -19.84 -8.93 -11.46
CA GLU A 308 -19.35 -8.96 -12.85
C GLU A 308 -17.96 -8.29 -12.93
N LEU A 309 -17.80 -7.09 -12.33
CA LEU A 309 -16.51 -6.40 -12.28
C LEU A 309 -15.43 -7.29 -11.65
N LYS A 310 -15.73 -7.89 -10.48
CA LYS A 310 -14.84 -8.83 -9.79
C LYS A 310 -14.33 -9.93 -10.72
N ARG A 311 -15.22 -10.58 -11.49
CA ARG A 311 -14.88 -11.70 -12.37
C ARG A 311 -14.16 -11.30 -13.64
N THR A 312 -14.33 -10.07 -14.13
CA THR A 312 -13.92 -9.71 -15.49
C THR A 312 -12.74 -8.75 -15.58
N VAL A 313 -12.65 -7.78 -14.66
CA VAL A 313 -11.67 -6.70 -14.77
C VAL A 313 -10.81 -6.50 -13.51
N ILE A 314 -11.16 -7.11 -12.38
CA ILE A 314 -10.34 -7.02 -11.16
C ILE A 314 -9.22 -8.07 -11.26
N PRO A 315 -7.93 -7.67 -11.21
CA PRO A 315 -6.84 -8.63 -11.08
C PRO A 315 -6.99 -9.42 -9.77
N GLY A 316 -6.83 -10.74 -9.82
CA GLY A 316 -7.03 -11.58 -8.63
C GLY A 316 -8.48 -11.62 -8.12
N GLY A 317 -9.46 -11.34 -8.99
CA GLY A 317 -10.87 -11.26 -8.62
C GLY A 317 -11.43 -12.53 -7.95
N ASP A 318 -10.78 -13.67 -8.10
CA ASP A 318 -11.21 -14.91 -7.42
C ASP A 318 -11.18 -14.77 -5.88
N ILE A 319 -10.21 -14.03 -5.35
CA ILE A 319 -10.10 -13.78 -3.90
C ILE A 319 -10.69 -12.43 -3.46
N ALA A 320 -10.94 -11.50 -4.39
CA ALA A 320 -11.46 -10.18 -4.05
C ALA A 320 -12.81 -10.28 -3.36
N ASP A 321 -13.04 -9.44 -2.36
CA ASP A 321 -14.31 -9.35 -1.65
C ASP A 321 -15.15 -8.17 -2.15
N VAL A 322 -16.46 -8.41 -2.34
CA VAL A 322 -17.42 -7.33 -2.61
C VAL A 322 -17.72 -6.64 -1.28
N LEU A 323 -17.34 -5.38 -1.17
CA LEU A 323 -17.37 -4.65 0.09
C LEU A 323 -18.80 -4.21 0.47
N THR A 324 -19.08 -4.24 1.76
CA THR A 324 -20.35 -3.79 2.35
C THR A 324 -20.27 -2.41 2.99
N GLY A 325 -19.07 -1.83 3.09
CA GLY A 325 -18.80 -0.52 3.67
C GLY A 325 -17.56 0.12 3.07
N ILE A 326 -17.25 1.33 3.46
CA ILE A 326 -16.10 2.11 3.00
C ILE A 326 -14.78 1.70 3.67
N CYS A 327 -14.61 0.41 3.93
CA CYS A 327 -13.43 -0.19 4.54
C CYS A 327 -13.24 -1.64 4.05
N VAL A 328 -12.05 -2.18 4.25
CA VAL A 328 -11.71 -3.58 3.99
C VAL A 328 -11.56 -4.35 5.32
N GLU A 329 -11.56 -5.68 5.26
CA GLU A 329 -11.27 -6.52 6.42
C GLU A 329 -9.90 -6.15 7.03
N GLY A 330 -9.77 -6.24 8.36
CA GLY A 330 -8.56 -5.86 9.10
C GLY A 330 -8.53 -4.40 9.56
N VAL A 331 -9.30 -3.49 8.94
CA VAL A 331 -9.37 -2.09 9.37
C VAL A 331 -10.14 -1.98 10.70
N ILE A 332 -9.51 -1.37 11.70
CA ILE A 332 -10.11 -1.14 13.02
C ILE A 332 -11.34 -0.24 12.88
N GLY A 333 -12.46 -0.63 13.48
CA GLY A 333 -13.72 0.11 13.37
C GLY A 333 -14.52 -0.15 12.08
N CYS A 334 -14.10 -1.10 11.25
CA CYS A 334 -14.80 -1.52 10.03
C CYS A 334 -16.00 -2.40 10.36
N VAL A 335 -17.07 -1.81 10.87
CA VAL A 335 -18.32 -2.51 11.24
C VAL A 335 -19.49 -1.86 10.54
N SER A 336 -20.39 -2.66 9.95
CA SER A 336 -21.61 -2.18 9.29
C SER A 336 -22.76 -3.14 9.54
N SER A 337 -23.99 -2.62 9.67
CA SER A 337 -25.23 -3.41 9.67
C SER A 337 -26.04 -3.22 8.38
N THR A 338 -25.61 -2.35 7.49
CA THR A 338 -26.22 -2.09 6.19
C THR A 338 -25.24 -2.43 5.07
N LYS A 339 -25.71 -2.44 3.85
CA LYS A 339 -24.88 -2.59 2.64
C LYS A 339 -25.35 -1.63 1.55
N PRO A 340 -24.53 -1.31 0.57
CA PRO A 340 -24.96 -0.61 -0.63
C PRO A 340 -26.08 -1.37 -1.36
N PRO A 341 -26.87 -0.68 -2.22
CA PRO A 341 -27.90 -1.33 -3.02
C PRO A 341 -27.36 -2.50 -3.85
N ASP A 342 -28.18 -3.53 -3.98
CA ASP A 342 -27.88 -4.67 -4.86
C ASP A 342 -28.02 -4.25 -6.32
N TYR A 343 -27.38 -4.99 -7.22
CA TYR A 343 -27.52 -4.80 -8.67
C TYR A 343 -28.95 -5.06 -9.12
N ASP A 344 -29.59 -4.03 -9.65
CA ASP A 344 -30.95 -4.07 -10.20
C ASP A 344 -31.07 -2.99 -11.30
N PRO A 345 -30.68 -3.30 -12.55
CA PRO A 345 -30.69 -2.32 -13.63
C PRO A 345 -32.11 -1.86 -14.02
N ASP A 346 -33.14 -2.68 -13.83
CA ASP A 346 -34.53 -2.29 -14.15
C ASP A 346 -35.08 -1.38 -13.05
N GLY A 347 -34.78 -1.65 -11.77
CA GLY A 347 -35.06 -0.74 -10.68
C GLY A 347 -34.32 0.59 -10.83
N ALA A 348 -33.08 0.57 -11.32
CA ALA A 348 -32.30 1.77 -11.62
C ALA A 348 -32.97 2.66 -12.67
N LYS A 349 -33.43 2.09 -13.81
CA LYS A 349 -34.17 2.83 -14.84
C LYS A 349 -35.43 3.47 -14.28
N LYS A 350 -36.17 2.73 -13.45
CA LYS A 350 -37.42 3.24 -12.82
C LYS A 350 -37.11 4.43 -11.91
N LEU A 351 -36.10 4.33 -11.05
CA LEU A 351 -35.68 5.42 -10.17
C LEU A 351 -35.20 6.65 -10.95
N LEU A 352 -34.47 6.46 -12.06
CA LEU A 352 -34.06 7.56 -12.93
C LEU A 352 -35.26 8.26 -13.52
N ALA A 353 -36.27 7.53 -14.01
CA ALA A 353 -37.51 8.12 -14.53
C ALA A 353 -38.26 8.90 -13.44
N GLU A 354 -38.39 8.35 -12.22
CA GLU A 354 -39.02 9.02 -11.08
C GLU A 354 -38.28 10.29 -10.64
N ALA A 355 -36.96 10.33 -10.87
CA ALA A 355 -36.11 11.50 -10.61
C ALA A 355 -36.12 12.54 -11.75
N GLY A 356 -36.83 12.29 -12.86
CA GLY A 356 -36.88 13.18 -14.00
C GLY A 356 -35.82 12.93 -15.08
N TYR A 357 -35.12 11.81 -15.00
CA TYR A 357 -34.05 11.41 -15.93
C TYR A 357 -34.43 10.17 -16.74
N GLY A 358 -35.72 10.02 -17.11
CA GLY A 358 -36.21 8.87 -17.90
C GLY A 358 -35.54 8.73 -19.28
N ASP A 359 -35.14 9.86 -19.89
CA ASP A 359 -34.40 9.89 -21.16
C ASP A 359 -32.86 9.74 -20.96
N GLY A 360 -32.43 9.52 -19.72
CA GLY A 360 -31.04 9.47 -19.35
C GLY A 360 -30.38 10.85 -19.29
N PHE A 361 -29.08 10.86 -18.98
CA PHE A 361 -28.27 12.07 -18.94
C PHE A 361 -26.80 11.76 -19.24
N ASP A 362 -26.05 12.80 -19.63
CA ASP A 362 -24.62 12.70 -19.89
C ASP A 362 -23.82 12.82 -18.59
N LEU A 363 -22.81 11.96 -18.41
CA LEU A 363 -21.96 11.93 -17.26
C LEU A 363 -20.50 11.77 -17.68
N GLU A 364 -19.62 12.66 -17.24
CA GLU A 364 -18.19 12.41 -17.26
C GLU A 364 -17.84 11.59 -16.00
N LEU A 365 -17.37 10.36 -16.20
CA LEU A 365 -16.88 9.49 -15.14
C LEU A 365 -15.38 9.62 -15.06
N ASP A 366 -14.92 10.35 -14.06
CA ASP A 366 -13.49 10.52 -13.80
C ASP A 366 -12.89 9.25 -13.22
N ALA A 367 -11.65 8.93 -13.59
CA ALA A 367 -10.96 7.77 -13.04
C ALA A 367 -9.51 8.09 -12.74
N TYR A 368 -9.03 7.65 -11.57
CA TYR A 368 -7.62 7.57 -11.33
C TYR A 368 -6.99 6.56 -12.29
N GLU A 369 -5.94 6.97 -13.02
CA GLU A 369 -5.43 6.22 -14.18
C GLU A 369 -5.18 4.72 -13.93
N PRO A 370 -4.63 4.27 -12.78
CA PRO A 370 -4.42 2.86 -12.51
C PRO A 370 -5.68 1.98 -12.53
N VAL A 371 -6.86 2.56 -12.35
CA VAL A 371 -8.16 1.84 -12.37
C VAL A 371 -9.02 2.16 -13.60
N LYS A 372 -8.41 2.66 -14.66
CA LYS A 372 -9.12 3.06 -15.89
C LYS A 372 -9.93 1.93 -16.54
N GLU A 373 -9.38 0.72 -16.58
CA GLU A 373 -10.06 -0.44 -17.17
C GLU A 373 -11.33 -0.82 -16.40
N ILE A 374 -11.29 -0.69 -15.07
CA ILE A 374 -12.45 -0.88 -14.21
C ILE A 374 -13.48 0.21 -14.46
N ALA A 375 -13.05 1.47 -14.58
CA ALA A 375 -13.93 2.60 -14.86
C ALA A 375 -14.61 2.49 -16.25
N GLU A 376 -13.90 1.96 -17.25
CA GLU A 376 -14.48 1.67 -18.58
C GLU A 376 -15.59 0.63 -18.50
N ALA A 377 -15.39 -0.45 -17.75
CA ALA A 377 -16.42 -1.47 -17.53
C ALA A 377 -17.63 -0.88 -16.80
N ILE A 378 -17.41 -0.06 -15.76
CA ILE A 378 -18.48 0.66 -15.06
C ILE A 378 -19.26 1.58 -16.00
N ALA A 379 -18.57 2.38 -16.82
CA ALA A 379 -19.23 3.23 -17.82
C ALA A 379 -20.08 2.41 -18.80
N GLY A 380 -19.62 1.21 -19.16
CA GLY A 380 -20.38 0.25 -19.96
C GLY A 380 -21.68 -0.20 -19.29
N GLN A 381 -21.64 -0.49 -17.99
CA GLN A 381 -22.83 -0.87 -17.21
C GLN A 381 -23.80 0.30 -17.05
N LEU A 382 -23.32 1.50 -16.75
CA LEU A 382 -24.14 2.72 -16.62
C LEU A 382 -24.92 3.05 -17.91
N ARG A 383 -24.30 2.86 -19.07
CA ARG A 383 -24.99 3.08 -20.36
C ARG A 383 -26.19 2.15 -20.56
N LYS A 384 -26.21 0.94 -19.97
CA LYS A 384 -27.35 0.02 -20.06
C LYS A 384 -28.64 0.55 -19.40
N VAL A 385 -28.49 1.51 -18.48
CA VAL A 385 -29.61 2.13 -17.75
C VAL A 385 -29.92 3.56 -18.20
N GLY A 386 -29.26 4.06 -19.26
CA GLY A 386 -29.50 5.40 -19.82
C GLY A 386 -28.55 6.49 -19.28
N ILE A 387 -27.62 6.18 -18.38
CA ILE A 387 -26.57 7.11 -17.98
C ILE A 387 -25.47 7.06 -19.03
N ARG A 388 -25.40 8.09 -19.90
CA ARG A 388 -24.42 8.17 -21.00
C ARG A 388 -23.04 8.54 -20.47
N ALA A 389 -22.41 7.58 -19.77
CA ALA A 389 -21.11 7.77 -19.16
C ALA A 389 -19.98 7.75 -20.19
N SER A 390 -19.15 8.80 -20.18
CA SER A 390 -17.85 8.88 -20.86
C SER A 390 -16.73 8.88 -19.82
N MET A 391 -15.78 7.95 -19.93
CA MET A 391 -14.68 7.82 -18.98
C MET A 391 -13.56 8.79 -19.31
N ARG A 392 -13.01 9.46 -18.27
CA ARG A 392 -11.83 10.33 -18.36
C ARG A 392 -10.74 9.84 -17.39
N PRO A 393 -9.64 9.20 -17.88
CA PRO A 393 -8.54 8.79 -17.04
C PRO A 393 -7.67 9.99 -16.69
N LEU A 394 -7.19 10.06 -15.45
CA LEU A 394 -6.43 11.18 -14.93
C LEU A 394 -5.14 10.71 -14.24
N PRO A 395 -3.97 11.26 -14.64
CA PRO A 395 -2.73 11.08 -13.90
C PRO A 395 -2.82 11.60 -12.47
N SER A 396 -2.05 11.01 -11.56
CA SER A 396 -2.12 11.23 -10.10
C SER A 396 -2.19 12.72 -9.70
N ALA A 397 -1.27 13.55 -10.17
CA ALA A 397 -1.21 14.96 -9.78
C ALA A 397 -2.47 15.75 -10.21
N LEU A 398 -2.96 15.48 -11.43
CA LEU A 398 -4.18 16.13 -11.96
C LEU A 398 -5.43 15.64 -11.22
N TYR A 399 -5.53 14.32 -10.97
CA TYR A 399 -6.60 13.73 -10.20
C TYR A 399 -6.72 14.35 -8.80
N VAL A 400 -5.61 14.41 -8.04
CA VAL A 400 -5.59 14.98 -6.70
C VAL A 400 -6.03 16.45 -6.70
N ARG A 401 -5.53 17.24 -7.67
CA ARG A 401 -5.89 18.66 -7.79
C ARG A 401 -7.37 18.85 -8.08
N LEU A 402 -7.90 18.19 -9.12
CA LEU A 402 -9.31 18.34 -9.53
C LEU A 402 -10.29 17.82 -8.46
N ARG A 403 -9.93 16.72 -7.76
CA ARG A 403 -10.68 16.24 -6.60
C ARG A 403 -10.77 17.31 -5.52
N GLY A 404 -9.66 17.94 -5.15
CA GLY A 404 -9.64 19.02 -4.15
C GLY A 404 -10.43 20.25 -4.59
N GLU A 405 -10.43 20.58 -5.87
CA GLU A 405 -11.22 21.68 -6.45
C GLU A 405 -12.73 21.37 -6.56
N GLY A 406 -13.15 20.13 -6.31
CA GLY A 406 -14.57 19.73 -6.41
C GLY A 406 -15.08 19.62 -7.84
N LYS A 407 -14.22 19.23 -8.80
CA LYS A 407 -14.56 19.20 -10.22
C LYS A 407 -15.22 17.90 -10.70
N PHE A 408 -15.29 16.89 -9.83
CA PHE A 408 -15.83 15.58 -10.20
C PHE A 408 -17.32 15.43 -9.86
N THR A 409 -18.10 14.94 -10.81
CA THR A 409 -19.51 14.56 -10.58
C THR A 409 -19.59 13.12 -10.02
N ALA A 410 -18.81 12.23 -10.61
CA ALA A 410 -18.60 10.86 -10.14
C ALA A 410 -17.17 10.44 -10.49
N PHE A 411 -16.52 9.73 -9.60
CA PHE A 411 -15.15 9.26 -9.89
C PHE A 411 -14.84 7.91 -9.27
N VAL A 412 -14.05 7.12 -10.02
CA VAL A 412 -13.54 5.81 -9.61
C VAL A 412 -12.11 5.95 -9.12
N SER A 413 -11.83 5.41 -7.95
CA SER A 413 -10.50 5.42 -7.37
C SER A 413 -10.32 4.28 -6.37
N TYR A 414 -9.10 4.13 -5.87
CA TYR A 414 -8.83 3.24 -4.75
C TYR A 414 -8.10 3.98 -3.62
N ARG A 415 -8.12 3.39 -2.43
CA ARG A 415 -7.42 3.87 -1.24
C ARG A 415 -6.69 2.71 -0.58
N PRO A 416 -5.34 2.73 -0.50
CA PRO A 416 -4.60 1.82 0.37
C PRO A 416 -4.93 2.09 1.84
N THR A 417 -5.16 1.04 2.62
CA THR A 417 -5.47 1.13 4.06
C THR A 417 -4.36 0.54 4.94
N ASN A 418 -3.44 -0.23 4.34
CA ASN A 418 -2.38 -0.94 5.04
C ASN A 418 -1.39 -0.02 5.80
N ALA A 419 -1.24 1.24 5.42
CA ALA A 419 -0.38 2.17 6.15
C ALA A 419 -0.96 2.63 7.51
N ARG A 420 -2.29 2.70 7.64
CA ARG A 420 -3.04 2.99 8.87
C ARG A 420 -4.41 2.33 8.78
N PRO A 421 -4.53 1.03 9.12
CA PRO A 421 -5.79 0.29 9.01
C PRO A 421 -6.76 0.67 10.14
N ASP A 422 -7.30 1.88 10.08
CA ASP A 422 -8.25 2.44 11.05
C ASP A 422 -9.28 3.35 10.36
N MET A 423 -10.52 3.26 10.82
CA MET A 423 -11.60 4.10 10.31
C MET A 423 -11.36 5.60 10.49
N ASP A 424 -10.57 6.03 11.47
CA ASP A 424 -10.19 7.45 11.61
C ASP A 424 -9.49 7.99 10.36
N ASP A 425 -8.54 7.22 9.80
CA ASP A 425 -7.86 7.57 8.55
C ASP A 425 -8.82 7.62 7.36
N LEU A 426 -9.71 6.64 7.25
CA LEU A 426 -10.70 6.60 6.18
C LEU A 426 -11.74 7.73 6.30
N MET A 427 -12.18 8.03 7.51
CA MET A 427 -13.08 9.18 7.76
C MET A 427 -12.40 10.50 7.39
N ASP A 428 -11.10 10.66 7.68
CA ASP A 428 -10.36 11.84 7.23
C ASP A 428 -10.14 11.85 5.71
N PHE A 429 -9.85 10.71 5.12
CA PHE A 429 -9.63 10.58 3.67
C PHE A 429 -10.88 10.93 2.87
N PHE A 430 -12.06 10.44 3.26
CA PHE A 430 -13.30 10.66 2.52
C PHE A 430 -13.95 12.00 2.85
N PHE A 431 -13.96 12.40 4.12
CA PHE A 431 -14.75 13.51 4.65
C PHE A 431 -13.89 14.63 5.25
N GLY A 432 -12.58 14.63 4.99
CA GLY A 432 -11.64 15.64 5.47
C GLY A 432 -11.47 16.81 4.50
N GLY A 433 -11.65 18.05 5.00
CA GLY A 433 -11.32 19.27 4.28
C GLY A 433 -12.04 19.40 2.93
N ASN A 434 -11.27 19.70 1.87
CA ASN A 434 -11.80 19.87 0.51
C ASN A 434 -12.07 18.55 -0.26
N ARG A 435 -11.87 17.40 0.37
CA ARG A 435 -12.16 16.08 -0.19
C ARG A 435 -13.59 15.61 0.07
N ASP A 436 -14.32 16.31 0.93
CA ASP A 436 -15.70 16.02 1.30
C ASP A 436 -16.67 16.44 0.18
N TYR A 437 -17.31 15.46 -0.45
CA TYR A 437 -18.30 15.61 -1.51
C TYR A 437 -19.74 15.45 -1.02
N TRP A 438 -19.92 15.34 0.29
CA TRP A 438 -21.24 15.12 0.90
C TRP A 438 -21.60 16.19 1.93
N ASN A 439 -20.66 16.63 2.78
CA ASN A 439 -20.83 17.67 3.78
C ASN A 439 -21.90 17.34 4.85
N ASP A 440 -22.03 16.06 5.21
CA ASP A 440 -23.04 15.61 6.17
C ASP A 440 -22.62 15.93 7.61
N PRO A 441 -23.48 16.63 8.40
CA PRO A 441 -23.13 17.02 9.77
C PRO A 441 -22.98 15.82 10.71
N LEU A 442 -23.73 14.73 10.51
CA LEU A 442 -23.63 13.52 11.35
C LEU A 442 -22.34 12.77 11.09
N ILE A 443 -21.85 12.75 9.83
CA ILE A 443 -20.55 12.18 9.50
C ILE A 443 -19.42 13.00 10.14
N LYS A 444 -19.53 14.32 10.12
CA LYS A 444 -18.54 15.21 10.77
C LYS A 444 -18.52 15.01 12.29
N GLU A 445 -19.69 14.83 12.89
CA GLU A 445 -19.80 14.52 14.32
C GLU A 445 -19.19 13.14 14.64
N ALA A 446 -19.52 12.10 13.87
CA ALA A 446 -18.97 10.76 14.04
C ALA A 446 -17.44 10.74 13.86
N LYS A 447 -16.91 11.44 12.86
CA LYS A 447 -15.47 11.62 12.67
C LYS A 447 -14.80 12.21 13.91
N LYS A 448 -15.36 13.31 14.44
CA LYS A 448 -14.82 13.98 15.65
C LYS A 448 -14.93 13.08 16.89
N ALA A 449 -16.06 12.42 17.06
CA ALA A 449 -16.30 11.55 18.23
C ALA A 449 -15.39 10.32 18.19
N GLY A 450 -15.26 9.64 17.04
CA GLY A 450 -14.41 8.46 16.88
C GLY A 450 -12.93 8.76 17.06
N ALA A 451 -12.47 9.92 16.57
CA ALA A 451 -11.09 10.38 16.75
C ALA A 451 -10.73 10.71 18.22
N ALA A 452 -11.73 10.87 19.10
CA ALA A 452 -11.53 11.18 20.52
C ALA A 452 -11.84 10.00 21.46
N GLU A 453 -12.43 8.90 20.96
CA GLU A 453 -12.89 7.78 21.78
C GLU A 453 -11.78 6.73 21.98
N PHE A 454 -11.45 6.42 23.23
CA PHE A 454 -10.45 5.41 23.62
C PHE A 454 -11.03 4.00 23.82
N ASP A 455 -12.33 3.87 24.10
CA ASP A 455 -12.98 2.58 24.22
C ASP A 455 -13.23 1.98 22.83
N PRO A 456 -12.60 0.83 22.49
CA PRO A 456 -12.73 0.26 21.15
C PRO A 456 -14.18 -0.06 20.76
N LYS A 457 -14.99 -0.55 21.69
CA LYS A 457 -16.40 -0.93 21.42
C LYS A 457 -17.26 0.29 21.13
N LYS A 458 -17.07 1.36 21.89
CA LYS A 458 -17.79 2.62 21.61
C LYS A 458 -17.34 3.22 20.29
N ARG A 459 -16.06 3.12 19.99
CA ARG A 459 -15.48 3.59 18.72
C ARG A 459 -16.05 2.81 17.54
N ASP A 460 -16.19 1.48 17.66
CA ASP A 460 -16.86 0.63 16.67
C ASP A 460 -18.31 1.05 16.43
N GLU A 461 -19.07 1.34 17.48
CA GLU A 461 -20.47 1.80 17.34
C GLU A 461 -20.58 3.17 16.64
N ILE A 462 -19.66 4.08 16.94
CA ILE A 462 -19.60 5.41 16.28
C ILE A 462 -19.35 5.23 14.77
N TYR A 463 -18.33 4.47 14.40
CA TYR A 463 -17.98 4.28 12.98
C TYR A 463 -19.00 3.42 12.24
N LYS A 464 -19.59 2.41 12.93
CA LYS A 464 -20.73 1.65 12.40
C LYS A 464 -21.87 2.57 11.97
N GLY A 465 -22.26 3.53 12.83
CA GLY A 465 -23.28 4.53 12.52
C GLY A 465 -22.91 5.37 11.28
N ALA A 466 -21.64 5.74 11.15
CA ALA A 466 -21.16 6.49 10.00
C ALA A 466 -21.20 5.66 8.70
N ILE A 467 -20.72 4.42 8.71
CA ILE A 467 -20.73 3.52 7.56
C ILE A 467 -22.17 3.21 7.11
N ASP A 468 -23.05 2.90 8.06
CA ASP A 468 -24.46 2.64 7.79
C ASP A 468 -25.16 3.84 7.14
N ARG A 469 -24.79 5.05 7.57
CA ARG A 469 -25.29 6.28 6.97
C ARG A 469 -24.78 6.49 5.53
N VAL A 470 -23.51 6.28 5.25
CA VAL A 470 -22.94 6.32 3.90
C VAL A 470 -23.70 5.38 2.97
N ASN A 471 -23.90 4.13 3.40
CA ASN A 471 -24.63 3.13 2.63
C ASN A 471 -26.09 3.55 2.36
N THR A 472 -26.77 4.09 3.38
CA THR A 472 -28.18 4.49 3.29
C THR A 472 -28.38 5.72 2.39
N MET A 473 -27.45 6.67 2.43
CA MET A 473 -27.53 7.94 1.67
C MET A 473 -26.95 7.83 0.27
N ASN A 474 -26.26 6.73 -0.04
CA ASN A 474 -25.73 6.42 -1.37
C ASN A 474 -24.71 7.46 -1.89
N ASP A 475 -23.74 7.87 -1.07
CA ASP A 475 -22.75 8.86 -1.47
C ASP A 475 -21.46 8.25 -1.98
N ILE A 476 -21.06 7.10 -1.38
CA ILE A 476 -19.91 6.32 -1.79
C ILE A 476 -20.37 4.89 -2.05
N LEU A 477 -20.04 4.36 -3.23
CA LEU A 477 -20.20 2.94 -3.54
C LEU A 477 -18.85 2.25 -3.31
N PRO A 478 -18.67 1.51 -2.20
CA PRO A 478 -17.58 0.56 -2.10
C PRO A 478 -17.79 -0.55 -3.13
N LEU A 479 -16.75 -0.83 -3.92
CA LEU A 479 -16.84 -1.85 -4.96
C LEU A 479 -16.33 -3.19 -4.43
N THR A 480 -15.03 -3.36 -4.45
CA THR A 480 -14.32 -4.54 -3.95
C THR A 480 -13.07 -4.11 -3.21
N ASP A 481 -12.46 -4.98 -2.43
CA ASP A 481 -11.03 -4.84 -2.23
C ASP A 481 -10.32 -5.05 -3.58
N LEU A 482 -9.09 -4.57 -3.69
CA LEU A 482 -8.29 -4.69 -4.91
C LEU A 482 -7.05 -5.51 -4.56
N PRO A 483 -7.06 -6.83 -4.85
CA PRO A 483 -5.92 -7.69 -4.58
C PRO A 483 -4.69 -7.27 -5.37
N MET A 484 -3.52 -7.44 -4.77
CA MET A 484 -2.26 -7.43 -5.48
C MET A 484 -1.98 -8.80 -6.07
N VAL A 485 -1.56 -8.86 -7.32
CA VAL A 485 -1.29 -10.13 -8.00
C VAL A 485 0.20 -10.23 -8.30
N PHE A 486 0.79 -11.30 -7.81
CA PHE A 486 2.17 -11.68 -8.10
C PHE A 486 2.19 -12.75 -9.19
N LEU A 487 2.99 -12.51 -10.24
CA LEU A 487 3.41 -13.53 -11.18
C LEU A 487 4.83 -13.97 -10.80
N HIS A 488 5.03 -15.25 -10.63
CA HIS A 488 6.34 -15.77 -10.23
C HIS A 488 6.65 -17.12 -10.88
N THR A 489 7.91 -17.47 -10.90
CA THR A 489 8.34 -18.79 -11.36
C THR A 489 7.82 -19.88 -10.41
N LYS A 490 7.65 -21.09 -10.90
CA LYS A 490 7.14 -22.24 -10.12
C LYS A 490 7.96 -22.56 -8.87
N ASP A 491 9.23 -22.17 -8.88
CA ASP A 491 10.16 -22.44 -7.77
C ASP A 491 10.06 -21.39 -6.64
N VAL A 492 9.37 -20.28 -6.86
CA VAL A 492 9.10 -19.28 -5.83
C VAL A 492 7.80 -19.61 -5.12
N LYS A 493 7.80 -19.44 -3.81
CA LYS A 493 6.60 -19.43 -2.96
C LYS A 493 6.45 -18.08 -2.27
N ILE A 494 5.21 -17.69 -2.04
CA ILE A 494 4.84 -16.47 -1.34
C ILE A 494 3.95 -16.90 -0.17
N THR A 495 4.28 -16.46 1.04
CA THR A 495 3.48 -16.72 2.24
C THR A 495 2.88 -15.40 2.71
N PRO A 496 1.59 -15.34 3.02
CA PRO A 496 1.01 -14.14 3.63
C PRO A 496 1.71 -13.80 4.95
N ASP A 497 1.85 -12.51 5.25
CA ASP A 497 2.36 -12.05 6.54
C ASP A 497 1.54 -12.68 7.68
N PRO A 498 2.18 -13.28 8.71
CA PRO A 498 1.46 -13.96 9.79
C PRO A 498 0.65 -13.01 10.66
N LEU A 499 0.96 -11.70 10.66
CA LEU A 499 0.28 -10.69 11.47
C LEU A 499 -0.81 -9.95 10.69
N SER A 500 -0.74 -9.95 9.34
CA SER A 500 -1.66 -9.19 8.51
C SER A 500 -2.20 -9.99 7.33
N PRO A 501 -3.52 -10.03 7.09
CA PRO A 501 -4.09 -10.57 5.86
C PRO A 501 -3.95 -9.62 4.67
N ILE A 502 -3.65 -8.34 4.91
CA ILE A 502 -3.67 -7.27 3.90
C ILE A 502 -2.29 -6.65 3.66
N ASP A 503 -1.24 -7.17 4.27
CA ASP A 503 0.11 -6.65 4.12
C ASP A 503 1.03 -7.68 3.47
N ASN A 504 1.88 -7.22 2.55
CA ASN A 504 2.75 -8.06 1.75
C ASN A 504 4.18 -7.53 1.82
N HIS A 505 5.07 -8.30 2.43
CA HIS A 505 6.47 -7.91 2.57
C HIS A 505 7.37 -8.73 1.67
N ILE A 506 8.46 -8.11 1.24
CA ILE A 506 9.42 -8.78 0.37
C ILE A 506 10.11 -9.97 1.06
N ARG A 507 10.15 -10.02 2.39
CA ARG A 507 10.66 -11.14 3.19
C ARG A 507 9.80 -12.41 3.09
N ASP A 508 8.54 -12.28 2.65
CA ASP A 508 7.56 -13.38 2.58
C ASP A 508 7.75 -14.27 1.35
N PHE A 509 8.74 -13.95 0.52
CA PHE A 509 9.08 -14.69 -0.69
C PHE A 509 10.26 -15.62 -0.44
N TYR A 510 10.17 -16.87 -0.91
CA TYR A 510 11.23 -17.86 -0.75
C TYR A 510 11.21 -18.93 -1.84
N TRP A 511 12.31 -19.69 -1.92
CA TRP A 511 12.41 -20.80 -2.84
C TRP A 511 11.69 -22.04 -2.30
N SER A 512 10.88 -22.69 -3.16
CA SER A 512 10.35 -24.03 -2.84
C SER A 512 11.51 -25.03 -2.78
N ASN A 513 11.44 -25.95 -1.83
CA ASN A 513 12.41 -27.06 -1.70
C ASN A 513 12.40 -27.97 -2.94
#